data_99685eb9edd0ab0483e525503a9fa6a9
#
_entry.id   99685eb9edd0ab0483e525503a9fa6a9
#
_cell.length_a   1.000
_cell.length_b   1.000
_cell.length_c   1.000
_cell.angle_alpha   90.00
_cell.angle_beta   90.00
_cell.angle_gamma   90.00
#
_symmetry.space_group_name_H-M   'P 1'
#
loop_
_entity.id
_entity.type
_entity.pdbx_description
1 polymer ?
#
loop_
_entity_poly.entity_id
_entity_poly.type
_entity_poly.pdbx_seq_one_letter_code
_entity_poly.pdbx_strand_id
1 'polypeptide(L)'
;MNEFINNFKLAGGEILKEIPNDWYVVKGEFGVSENGTIWIKEYKKELFLSENVAIIIDKVVATTHEAIKLIDSPGVFISGPSKTADIENFLVFGAHGAIRVGIFIKS
;
A
#
# COMPACT_ATOMS: atom_id res chain seq x y z
N MET A 1 -1.19 9.99 10.43
CA MET A 1 -2.17 9.43 9.49
C MET A 1 -2.46 10.35 8.31
N ASN A 2 -2.58 11.67 8.57
CA ASN A 2 -2.90 12.60 7.47
C ASN A 2 -1.83 12.67 6.38
N GLU A 3 -0.57 12.68 6.76
CA GLU A 3 0.51 12.71 5.78
C GLU A 3 0.48 11.45 4.90
N PHE A 4 0.26 10.29 5.52
CA PHE A 4 0.14 9.04 4.81
C PHE A 4 -0.98 9.09 3.78
N ILE A 5 -2.17 9.53 4.21
CA ILE A 5 -3.33 9.62 3.32
C ILE A 5 -3.05 10.56 2.16
N ASN A 6 -2.46 11.72 2.43
CA ASN A 6 -2.15 12.68 1.37
C ASN A 6 -1.18 12.09 0.35
N ASN A 7 -0.12 11.45 0.82
CA ASN A 7 0.88 10.89 -0.08
C ASN A 7 0.34 9.69 -0.87
N PHE A 8 -0.52 8.89 -0.24
CA PHE A 8 -1.16 7.78 -0.93
C PHE A 8 -2.09 8.30 -2.04
N LYS A 9 -2.86 9.34 -1.75
CA LYS A 9 -3.74 9.96 -2.75
C LYS A 9 -2.94 10.60 -3.89
N LEU A 10 -1.83 11.24 -3.58
CA LEU A 10 -0.96 11.84 -4.61
C LEU A 10 -0.43 10.79 -5.56
N ALA A 11 -0.28 9.57 -5.10
CA ALA A 11 0.14 8.44 -5.92
C ALA A 11 -1.03 7.81 -6.67
N GLY A 12 -2.21 8.39 -6.59
CA GLY A 12 -3.39 7.90 -7.30
C GLY A 12 -4.22 6.90 -6.51
N GLY A 13 -3.93 6.72 -5.22
CA GLY A 13 -4.70 5.82 -4.38
C GLY A 13 -6.00 6.43 -3.89
N GLU A 14 -6.89 5.58 -3.38
CA GLU A 14 -8.20 5.97 -2.86
C GLU A 14 -8.34 5.56 -1.41
N ILE A 15 -9.15 6.31 -0.68
CA ILE A 15 -9.51 5.94 0.69
C ILE A 15 -10.91 5.32 0.64
N LEU A 16 -11.02 4.07 1.08
CA LEU A 16 -12.28 3.34 1.01
C LEU A 16 -13.04 3.44 2.33
N LYS A 17 -14.33 3.71 2.24
CA LYS A 17 -15.23 3.69 3.39
C LYS A 17 -15.72 2.28 3.66
N GLU A 18 -15.77 1.46 2.62
CA GLU A 18 -16.13 0.05 2.72
C GLU A 18 -15.39 -0.69 1.61
N ILE A 19 -15.24 -1.99 1.79
CA ILE A 19 -14.50 -2.81 0.83
C ILE A 19 -15.46 -3.34 -0.22
N PRO A 20 -15.26 -2.99 -1.52
CA PRO A 20 -16.12 -3.51 -2.58
C PRO A 20 -15.99 -5.03 -2.70
N ASN A 21 -17.09 -5.69 -3.03
CA ASN A 21 -17.15 -7.15 -3.06
C ASN A 21 -16.26 -7.81 -4.09
N ASP A 22 -16.01 -7.13 -5.19
CA ASP A 22 -15.27 -7.72 -6.31
C ASP A 22 -13.79 -7.34 -6.36
N TRP A 23 -13.32 -6.64 -5.36
CA TRP A 23 -11.91 -6.25 -5.28
C TRP A 23 -11.08 -7.34 -4.61
N TYR A 24 -9.83 -7.49 -5.05
CA TYR A 24 -8.90 -8.33 -4.33
C TYR A 24 -8.55 -7.63 -3.00
N VAL A 25 -8.69 -8.34 -1.90
CA VAL A 25 -8.46 -7.76 -0.56
C VAL A 25 -7.21 -8.36 0.04
N VAL A 26 -6.35 -7.51 0.57
CA VAL A 26 -5.12 -7.95 1.21
C VAL A 26 -4.89 -7.12 2.46
N LYS A 27 -4.24 -7.73 3.45
CA LYS A 27 -3.88 -7.04 4.68
C LYS A 27 -2.49 -6.42 4.52
N GLY A 28 -2.38 -5.11 4.81
CA GLY A 28 -1.10 -4.44 4.91
C GLY A 28 -0.58 -4.51 6.32
N GLU A 29 0.73 -4.66 6.48
CA GLU A 29 1.34 -4.68 7.80
C GLU A 29 1.38 -3.28 8.41
N PHE A 30 1.73 -2.30 7.60
CA PHE A 30 1.72 -0.89 8.00
C PHE A 30 1.86 0.00 6.77
N GLY A 31 1.43 1.25 6.93
CA GLY A 31 1.69 2.28 5.94
C GLY A 31 2.90 3.10 6.35
N VAL A 32 3.51 3.78 5.38
CA VAL A 32 4.66 4.66 5.60
C VAL A 32 4.27 6.06 5.20
N SER A 33 4.23 6.98 6.18
CA SER A 33 3.72 8.33 5.94
C SER A 33 4.53 9.12 4.93
N GLU A 34 5.85 9.06 5.02
CA GLU A 34 6.67 9.95 4.19
C GLU A 34 6.55 9.70 2.69
N ASN A 35 6.14 8.50 2.28
CA ASN A 35 6.03 8.19 0.85
C ASN A 35 4.69 7.59 0.43
N GLY A 36 3.79 7.35 1.39
CA GLY A 36 2.46 6.80 1.07
C GLY A 36 2.46 5.38 0.59
N THR A 37 3.46 4.58 0.97
CA THR A 37 3.51 3.17 0.60
C THR A 37 3.00 2.30 1.73
N ILE A 38 2.69 1.03 1.40
CA ILE A 38 2.19 0.06 2.37
C ILE A 38 3.03 -1.20 2.27
N TRP A 39 3.52 -1.70 3.41
CA TRP A 39 4.28 -2.94 3.46
C TRP A 39 3.31 -4.11 3.57
N ILE A 40 3.45 -5.07 2.65
CA ILE A 40 2.61 -6.28 2.60
C ILE A 40 3.54 -7.48 2.56
N LYS A 41 3.39 -8.39 3.52
CA LYS A 41 4.23 -9.59 3.56
C LYS A 41 3.50 -10.87 3.21
N GLU A 42 2.18 -10.90 3.32
CA GLU A 42 1.40 -12.07 2.95
C GLU A 42 0.41 -11.70 1.87
N TYR A 43 0.59 -12.27 0.69
CA TYR A 43 -0.24 -11.94 -0.46
C TYR A 43 -0.20 -13.09 -1.48
N LYS A 44 -1.19 -13.08 -2.35
CA LYS A 44 -1.24 -14.00 -3.48
C LYS A 44 -0.88 -13.24 -4.76
N LYS A 45 -0.65 -13.98 -5.83
CA LYS A 45 -0.31 -13.37 -7.12
C LYS A 45 -1.39 -12.39 -7.60
N GLU A 46 -2.62 -12.54 -7.15
CA GLU A 46 -3.71 -11.63 -7.46
C GLU A 46 -3.42 -10.19 -7.06
N LEU A 47 -2.52 -9.97 -6.11
CA LEU A 47 -2.10 -8.63 -5.76
C LEU A 47 -1.59 -7.86 -6.98
N PHE A 48 -0.90 -8.55 -7.89
CA PHE A 48 -0.32 -7.94 -9.08
C PHE A 48 -1.14 -8.12 -10.33
N LEU A 49 -2.12 -9.01 -10.30
CA LEU A 49 -2.93 -9.36 -11.48
C LEU A 49 -4.32 -8.75 -11.46
N SER A 50 -4.79 -8.33 -10.30
CA SER A 50 -6.14 -7.77 -10.16
C SER A 50 -6.19 -6.32 -10.61
N GLU A 51 -7.29 -5.94 -11.24
CA GLU A 51 -7.48 -4.55 -11.66
C GLU A 51 -7.78 -3.64 -10.49
N ASN A 52 -8.43 -4.16 -9.44
CA ASN A 52 -8.82 -3.38 -8.28
C ASN A 52 -8.35 -4.09 -7.02
N VAL A 53 -7.58 -3.38 -6.20
CA VAL A 53 -7.00 -3.94 -4.99
C VAL A 53 -7.37 -3.07 -3.79
N ALA A 54 -7.88 -3.70 -2.74
CA ALA A 54 -8.19 -3.06 -1.47
C ALA A 54 -7.20 -3.55 -0.41
N ILE A 55 -6.54 -2.62 0.26
CA ILE A 55 -5.56 -2.94 1.29
C ILE A 55 -6.08 -2.49 2.64
N ILE A 56 -6.15 -3.40 3.59
CA ILE A 56 -6.60 -3.09 4.95
C ILE A 56 -5.39 -2.79 5.81
N ILE A 57 -5.37 -1.60 6.42
CA ILE A 57 -4.29 -1.22 7.34
C ILE A 57 -4.85 -0.70 8.65
N ASP A 58 -4.10 -0.88 9.72
CA ASP A 58 -4.44 -0.34 11.04
C ASP A 58 -3.25 0.36 11.70
N LYS A 59 -2.13 0.46 11.01
CA LYS A 59 -0.91 1.01 11.57
C LYS A 59 -0.15 1.80 10.51
N VAL A 60 0.44 2.90 10.93
CA VAL A 60 1.27 3.74 10.06
C VAL A 60 2.54 4.13 10.82
N VAL A 61 3.67 4.09 10.14
CA VAL A 61 4.94 4.61 10.67
C VAL A 61 5.32 5.89 9.91
N ALA A 62 6.15 6.71 10.51
CA ALA A 62 6.45 8.02 9.96
C ALA A 62 7.40 7.97 8.78
N THR A 63 8.44 7.17 8.85
CA THR A 63 9.53 7.20 7.87
C THR A 63 9.87 5.81 7.34
N THR A 64 10.50 5.79 6.17
CA THR A 64 11.03 4.56 5.59
C THR A 64 12.08 3.94 6.52
N HIS A 65 12.86 4.77 7.18
CA HIS A 65 13.88 4.30 8.11
C HIS A 65 13.25 3.49 9.26
N GLU A 66 12.14 3.97 9.80
CA GLU A 66 11.41 3.24 10.83
C GLU A 66 10.80 1.95 10.26
N ALA A 67 10.29 2.03 9.03
CA ALA A 67 9.68 0.89 8.36
C ALA A 67 10.68 -0.26 8.22
N ILE A 68 11.90 0.04 7.80
CA ILE A 68 12.94 -0.97 7.59
C ILE A 68 13.19 -1.77 8.86
N LYS A 69 13.16 -1.12 10.01
CA LYS A 69 13.41 -1.78 11.28
C LYS A 69 12.32 -2.79 11.65
N LEU A 70 11.13 -2.64 11.09
CA LEU A 70 10.02 -3.53 11.36
C LEU A 70 9.94 -4.70 10.40
N ILE A 71 10.71 -4.66 9.31
CA ILE A 71 10.66 -5.71 8.30
C ILE A 71 11.51 -6.89 8.79
N ASP A 72 10.86 -8.03 8.96
CA ASP A 72 11.50 -9.25 9.46
C ASP A 72 11.36 -10.43 8.50
N SER A 73 10.78 -10.21 7.33
CA SER A 73 10.53 -11.27 6.35
C SER A 73 10.37 -10.64 4.96
N PRO A 74 10.41 -11.45 3.90
CA PRO A 74 10.17 -10.94 2.55
C PRO A 74 8.77 -10.37 2.40
N GLY A 75 8.64 -9.40 1.51
CA GLY A 75 7.37 -8.77 1.23
C GLY A 75 7.53 -7.74 0.12
N VAL A 76 6.53 -6.89 -0.04
CA VAL A 76 6.57 -5.84 -1.06
C VAL A 76 6.00 -4.53 -0.49
N PHE A 77 6.47 -3.42 -1.06
CA PHE A 77 5.86 -2.12 -0.83
C PHE A 77 4.92 -1.82 -2.00
N ILE A 78 3.69 -1.43 -1.67
CA ILE A 78 2.69 -1.06 -2.66
C ILE A 78 2.32 0.40 -2.46
N SER A 79 2.16 1.12 -3.56
CA SER A 79 1.71 2.51 -3.53
C SER A 79 0.46 2.64 -4.41
N GLY A 80 -0.06 3.88 -4.53
CA GLY A 80 -1.14 4.14 -5.46
C GLY A 80 -0.68 3.92 -6.90
N PRO A 81 -1.62 3.69 -7.82
CA PRO A 81 -1.29 3.21 -9.17
C PRO A 81 -0.56 4.20 -10.07
N SER A 82 -0.56 5.47 -9.75
CA SER A 82 0.14 6.45 -10.59
C SER A 82 1.55 6.74 -10.13
N LYS A 83 2.00 6.12 -9.05
CA LYS A 83 3.36 6.33 -8.56
C LYS A 83 4.32 5.38 -9.27
N THR A 84 5.32 5.96 -9.93
CA THR A 84 6.43 5.16 -10.42
C THR A 84 7.34 4.82 -9.26
N ALA A 85 7.77 3.60 -9.20
CA ALA A 85 8.59 3.09 -8.12
C ALA A 85 9.93 3.82 -8.08
N ASP A 86 10.11 4.64 -7.10
CA ASP A 86 11.30 5.45 -7.02
C ASP A 86 11.75 5.66 -5.59
N ILE A 87 11.66 4.62 -4.81
CA ILE A 87 12.12 4.66 -3.44
C ILE A 87 13.43 3.92 -3.39
N GLU A 88 14.46 4.62 -3.80
CA GLU A 88 15.85 4.23 -3.68
C GLU A 88 16.06 2.71 -3.71
N ASN A 89 16.50 2.10 -2.65
CA ASN A 89 16.86 0.69 -2.64
C ASN A 89 15.69 -0.25 -2.41
N PHE A 90 14.44 0.25 -2.47
CA PHE A 90 13.28 -0.59 -2.23
C PHE A 90 12.50 -0.80 -3.49
N LEU A 91 12.10 -2.03 -3.68
CA LEU A 91 11.23 -2.38 -4.77
C LEU A 91 9.82 -1.93 -4.43
N VAL A 92 9.38 -0.84 -5.05
CA VAL A 92 8.02 -0.37 -4.91
C VAL A 92 7.28 -0.78 -6.17
N PHE A 93 6.29 -1.63 -5.99
CA PHE A 93 5.41 -1.97 -7.09
C PHE A 93 4.27 -0.97 -7.08
N GLY A 94 4.26 -0.06 -8.04
CA GLY A 94 3.12 0.80 -8.25
C GLY A 94 2.03 -0.04 -8.86
N ALA A 95 1.41 -0.87 -8.07
CA ALA A 95 0.24 -1.64 -8.47
C ALA A 95 0.33 -2.18 -9.89
N HIS A 96 1.32 -3.00 -10.15
CA HIS A 96 1.56 -3.58 -11.46
C HIS A 96 0.30 -4.29 -11.95
N GLY A 97 -0.38 -3.68 -12.91
CA GLY A 97 -1.64 -4.22 -13.41
C GLY A 97 -2.89 -3.68 -12.76
N ALA A 98 -2.82 -3.16 -11.54
CA ALA A 98 -4.00 -2.61 -10.89
C ALA A 98 -4.32 -1.23 -11.43
N ILE A 99 -5.59 -1.00 -11.73
CA ILE A 99 -6.09 0.28 -12.18
C ILE A 99 -6.47 1.14 -10.98
N ARG A 100 -7.01 0.50 -9.94
CA ARG A 100 -7.42 1.19 -8.72
C ARG A 100 -6.83 0.49 -7.51
N VAL A 101 -6.26 1.26 -6.60
CA VAL A 101 -5.77 0.77 -5.32
C VAL A 101 -6.38 1.64 -4.24
N GLY A 102 -7.10 1.01 -3.34
CA GLY A 102 -7.74 1.70 -2.23
C GLY A 102 -7.27 1.16 -0.90
N ILE A 103 -7.27 2.00 0.12
CA ILE A 103 -6.98 1.55 1.48
C ILE A 103 -8.22 1.69 2.35
N PHE A 104 -8.45 0.66 3.15
CA PHE A 104 -9.47 0.67 4.19
C PHE A 104 -8.75 0.76 5.53
N ILE A 105 -8.95 1.87 6.23
CA ILE A 105 -8.27 2.11 7.50
C ILE A 105 -9.13 1.52 8.61
N LYS A 106 -8.59 0.49 9.24
CA LYS A 106 -9.27 -0.17 10.34
C LYS A 106 -8.89 0.52 11.63
N SER A 107 -9.88 0.94 12.37
CA SER A 107 -9.65 1.63 13.63
C SER A 107 -9.80 0.70 14.83
#